data_31ecaf34e76bd6b4c583f3e321a68a89
#
_entry.id   31ecaf34e76bd6b4c583f3e321a68a89
#
_cell.length_a   1.000
_cell.length_b   1.000
_cell.length_c   1.000
_cell.angle_alpha   90.00
_cell.angle_beta   90.00
_cell.angle_gamma   90.00
#
_symmetry.space_group_name_H-M   'P 1'
#
loop_
_entity.id
_entity.type
_entity.pdbx_description
1 polymer ?
#
loop_
_entity_poly.entity_id
_entity_poly.type
_entity_poly.pdbx_seq_one_letter_code
_entity_poly.pdbx_strand_id
1 'polypeptide(L)'
;PSKSLFHVAKSKGLPIGNLTSQLFANYYLNGFDHYVRDTCGAEYYGRYVDDFVVVHQDKQFLLDLIPKLKNYLKTNLMLTLHPRKVYLQHYSKGVKFIGAVAKPGREYVANRTKGNFYEKLQMFNKLAQEDKNYVKNNAEHFVSSINSYLGFMIHYSTYKIRRKMLLNDIAPEWKNVIMLDDKMA
;
A
#
# COMPACT_ATOMS: atom_id res chain seq x y z
N PRO A 1 20.14 -0.95 -1.06
CA PRO A 1 21.11 -0.16 -1.85
C PRO A 1 20.57 0.18 -3.23
N SER A 2 19.81 -0.72 -3.89
CA SER A 2 19.29 -0.54 -5.26
C SER A 2 18.24 0.57 -5.46
N LYS A 3 17.73 1.17 -4.38
CA LYS A 3 16.74 2.26 -4.43
C LYS A 3 17.32 3.65 -4.11
N SER A 4 18.62 3.76 -3.92
CA SER A 4 19.30 5.02 -3.65
C SER A 4 19.52 5.82 -4.94
N LEU A 5 19.31 7.13 -4.89
CA LEU A 5 19.61 8.03 -6.02
C LEU A 5 21.09 8.02 -6.43
N PHE A 6 22.00 7.62 -5.52
CA PHE A 6 23.42 7.45 -5.83
C PHE A 6 23.72 6.31 -6.82
N HIS A 7 22.77 5.39 -7.03
CA HIS A 7 22.93 4.26 -7.95
C HIS A 7 22.06 4.40 -9.22
N VAL A 8 21.40 5.54 -9.38
CA VAL A 8 20.56 5.82 -10.55
C VAL A 8 21.38 6.60 -11.58
N ALA A 9 21.09 6.39 -12.86
CA ALA A 9 21.73 7.13 -13.94
C ALA A 9 21.55 8.64 -13.74
N LYS A 10 22.59 9.43 -14.10
CA LYS A 10 22.59 10.89 -13.96
C LYS A 10 21.31 11.50 -14.56
N SER A 11 20.67 12.39 -13.84
CA SER A 11 19.39 13.04 -14.21
C SER A 11 18.17 12.11 -14.25
N LYS A 12 18.19 10.97 -13.56
CA LYS A 12 17.03 10.08 -13.41
C LYS A 12 16.66 9.87 -11.95
N GLY A 13 15.35 9.60 -11.72
CA GLY A 13 14.81 9.32 -10.39
C GLY A 13 14.36 10.57 -9.64
N LEU A 14 13.47 10.34 -8.66
CA LEU A 14 12.99 11.34 -7.73
C LEU A 14 13.32 10.89 -6.30
N PRO A 15 13.69 11.81 -5.38
CA PRO A 15 13.95 11.46 -4.00
C PRO A 15 12.68 10.93 -3.34
N ILE A 16 12.81 9.84 -2.55
CA ILE A 16 11.69 9.25 -1.81
C ILE A 16 11.50 10.03 -0.50
N GLY A 17 10.26 10.31 -0.15
CA GLY A 17 9.89 11.00 1.11
C GLY A 17 9.61 12.49 0.99
N ASN A 18 9.86 13.11 -0.15
CA ASN A 18 9.51 14.52 -0.38
C ASN A 18 8.11 14.67 -0.98
N LEU A 19 7.33 15.61 -0.45
CA LEU A 19 6.01 15.96 -0.97
C LEU A 19 6.07 16.43 -2.44
N THR A 20 7.09 17.21 -2.77
CA THR A 20 7.34 17.70 -4.13
C THR A 20 7.59 16.56 -5.13
N SER A 21 8.22 15.47 -4.70
CA SER A 21 8.44 14.29 -5.56
C SER A 21 7.13 13.62 -5.96
N GLN A 22 6.15 13.58 -5.05
CA GLN A 22 4.81 13.06 -5.36
C GLN A 22 4.07 13.97 -6.35
N LEU A 23 4.18 15.29 -6.17
CA LEU A 23 3.58 16.26 -7.08
C LEU A 23 4.18 16.13 -8.49
N PHE A 24 5.51 16.09 -8.60
CA PHE A 24 6.18 15.92 -9.88
C PHE A 24 5.89 14.58 -10.55
N ALA A 25 5.82 13.49 -9.78
CA ALA A 25 5.44 12.18 -10.32
C ALA A 25 4.00 12.19 -10.88
N ASN A 26 3.07 12.84 -10.18
CA ASN A 26 1.69 12.97 -10.64
C ASN A 26 1.59 13.85 -11.89
N TYR A 27 2.31 14.97 -11.94
CA TYR A 27 2.38 15.82 -13.11
C TYR A 27 2.97 15.08 -14.31
N TYR A 28 4.07 14.35 -14.11
CA TYR A 28 4.75 13.58 -15.16
C TYR A 28 3.85 12.48 -15.75
N LEU A 29 3.03 11.83 -14.94
CA LEU A 29 2.10 10.79 -15.37
C LEU A 29 0.72 11.31 -15.81
N ASN A 30 0.46 12.61 -15.73
CA ASN A 30 -0.84 13.18 -16.11
C ASN A 30 -1.20 12.90 -17.59
N GLY A 31 -0.23 13.03 -18.50
CA GLY A 31 -0.44 12.70 -19.92
C GLY A 31 -0.78 11.21 -20.14
N PHE A 32 -0.24 10.32 -19.31
CA PHE A 32 -0.59 8.92 -19.33
C PHE A 32 -2.03 8.67 -18.84
N ASP A 33 -2.49 9.38 -17.82
CA ASP A 33 -3.87 9.28 -17.35
C ASP A 33 -4.87 9.67 -18.43
N HIS A 34 -4.59 10.77 -19.15
CA HIS A 34 -5.40 11.20 -20.30
C HIS A 34 -5.37 10.19 -21.45
N TYR A 35 -4.19 9.66 -21.76
CA TYR A 35 -4.07 8.63 -22.79
C TYR A 35 -4.91 7.38 -22.47
N VAL A 36 -4.88 6.92 -21.22
CA VAL A 36 -5.63 5.73 -20.80
C VAL A 36 -7.14 5.97 -20.89
N ARG A 37 -7.63 7.11 -20.38
CA ARG A 37 -9.07 7.42 -20.35
C ARG A 37 -9.60 7.87 -21.71
N ASP A 38 -8.95 8.86 -22.29
CA ASP A 38 -9.51 9.63 -23.38
C ASP A 38 -9.16 8.99 -24.74
N THR A 39 -7.92 8.48 -24.90
CA THR A 39 -7.46 7.86 -26.15
C THR A 39 -7.78 6.37 -26.21
N CYS A 40 -7.54 5.63 -25.10
CA CYS A 40 -7.81 4.20 -25.07
C CYS A 40 -9.26 3.87 -24.68
N GLY A 41 -10.06 4.81 -24.17
CA GLY A 41 -11.45 4.62 -23.79
C GLY A 41 -11.64 3.78 -22.52
N ALA A 42 -10.67 3.78 -21.61
CA ALA A 42 -10.77 3.07 -20.34
C ALA A 42 -11.58 3.89 -19.31
N GLU A 43 -12.91 3.77 -19.34
CA GLU A 43 -13.83 4.52 -18.48
C GLU A 43 -13.53 4.32 -16.98
N TYR A 44 -13.30 3.08 -16.56
CA TYR A 44 -13.01 2.76 -15.17
C TYR A 44 -11.50 2.61 -14.97
N TYR A 45 -10.85 3.72 -14.76
CA TYR A 45 -9.41 3.85 -14.52
C TYR A 45 -9.15 4.60 -13.21
N GLY A 46 -8.16 4.12 -12.44
CA GLY A 46 -7.68 4.80 -11.26
C GLY A 46 -6.18 4.58 -11.07
N ARG A 47 -5.45 5.63 -10.63
CA ARG A 47 -4.03 5.58 -10.34
C ARG A 47 -3.72 6.17 -8.96
N TYR A 48 -2.81 5.53 -8.26
CA TYR A 48 -2.19 6.04 -7.05
C TYR A 48 -0.67 5.96 -7.20
N VAL A 49 -0.06 7.12 -7.39
CA VAL A 49 1.37 7.29 -7.69
C VAL A 49 1.77 6.49 -8.94
N ASP A 50 2.43 5.35 -8.79
CA ASP A 50 2.88 4.44 -9.86
C ASP A 50 1.99 3.19 -10.06
N ASP A 51 1.13 2.89 -9.09
CA ASP A 51 0.16 1.81 -9.20
C ASP A 51 -1.13 2.29 -9.86
N PHE A 52 -1.62 1.56 -10.86
CA PHE A 52 -2.90 1.85 -11.50
C PHE A 52 -3.73 0.61 -11.75
N VAL A 53 -5.04 0.81 -11.88
CA VAL A 53 -6.02 -0.22 -12.15
C VAL A 53 -6.96 0.21 -13.28
N VAL A 54 -7.30 -0.72 -14.15
CA VAL A 54 -8.33 -0.56 -15.17
C VAL A 54 -9.34 -1.67 -15.01
N VAL A 55 -10.63 -1.34 -15.05
CA VAL A 55 -11.72 -2.31 -15.02
C VAL A 55 -12.50 -2.21 -16.32
N HIS A 56 -12.76 -3.34 -16.96
CA HIS A 56 -13.54 -3.39 -18.18
C HIS A 56 -14.30 -4.72 -18.29
N GLN A 57 -15.47 -4.72 -18.92
CA GLN A 57 -16.29 -5.92 -19.10
C GLN A 57 -15.67 -6.89 -20.10
N ASP A 58 -15.10 -6.35 -21.18
CA ASP A 58 -14.42 -7.15 -22.20
C ASP A 58 -12.97 -7.43 -21.80
N LYS A 59 -12.66 -8.71 -21.69
CA LYS A 59 -11.31 -9.20 -21.41
C LYS A 59 -10.35 -8.90 -22.57
N GLN A 60 -10.82 -8.97 -23.83
CA GLN A 60 -9.99 -8.72 -25.00
C GLN A 60 -9.52 -7.27 -25.03
N PHE A 61 -10.41 -6.32 -24.71
CA PHE A 61 -10.04 -4.93 -24.55
C PHE A 61 -8.86 -4.75 -23.58
N LEU A 62 -8.91 -5.41 -22.44
CA LEU A 62 -7.82 -5.33 -21.43
C LEU A 62 -6.52 -5.96 -21.93
N LEU A 63 -6.60 -7.07 -22.71
CA LEU A 63 -5.43 -7.70 -23.31
C LEU A 63 -4.79 -6.77 -24.35
N ASP A 64 -5.58 -6.12 -25.19
CA ASP A 64 -5.11 -5.20 -26.23
C ASP A 64 -4.60 -3.87 -25.64
N LEU A 65 -5.11 -3.49 -24.48
CA LEU A 65 -4.68 -2.30 -23.77
C LEU A 65 -3.24 -2.43 -23.24
N ILE A 66 -2.85 -3.58 -22.72
CA ILE A 66 -1.52 -3.80 -22.11
C ILE A 66 -0.36 -3.39 -23.02
N PRO A 67 -0.28 -3.84 -24.30
CA PRO A 67 0.79 -3.40 -25.20
C PRO A 67 0.72 -1.91 -25.52
N LYS A 68 -0.46 -1.31 -25.63
CA LYS A 68 -0.63 0.13 -25.86
C LYS A 68 -0.05 0.94 -24.70
N LEU A 69 -0.35 0.56 -23.45
CA LEU A 69 0.19 1.21 -22.25
C LEU A 69 1.71 1.04 -22.14
N LYS A 70 2.23 -0.15 -22.42
CA LYS A 70 3.69 -0.39 -22.45
C LYS A 70 4.38 0.51 -23.45
N ASN A 71 3.83 0.61 -24.66
CA ASN A 71 4.38 1.45 -25.72
C ASN A 71 4.36 2.94 -25.33
N TYR A 72 3.23 3.45 -24.86
CA TYR A 72 3.09 4.84 -24.41
C TYR A 72 4.11 5.19 -23.31
N LEU A 73 4.18 4.38 -22.26
CA LEU A 73 5.11 4.59 -21.15
C LEU A 73 6.57 4.61 -21.64
N LYS A 74 6.93 3.71 -22.57
CA LYS A 74 8.28 3.62 -23.10
C LYS A 74 8.63 4.81 -24.01
N THR A 75 7.74 5.14 -24.94
CA THR A 75 8.05 6.16 -25.99
C THR A 75 7.89 7.57 -25.48
N ASN A 76 6.88 7.86 -24.67
CA ASN A 76 6.55 9.23 -24.25
C ASN A 76 7.16 9.60 -22.90
N LEU A 77 7.32 8.61 -22.01
CA LEU A 77 7.76 8.86 -20.65
C LEU A 77 9.08 8.14 -20.28
N MET A 78 9.68 7.37 -21.19
CA MET A 78 10.88 6.56 -20.93
C MET A 78 10.75 5.67 -19.69
N LEU A 79 9.51 5.25 -19.37
CA LEU A 79 9.17 4.37 -18.26
C LEU A 79 8.92 2.95 -18.75
N THR A 80 9.11 1.98 -17.87
CA THR A 80 8.86 0.57 -18.17
C THR A 80 7.77 0.01 -17.27
N LEU A 81 6.69 -0.49 -17.87
CA LEU A 81 5.69 -1.27 -17.14
C LEU A 81 6.31 -2.61 -16.71
N HIS A 82 6.39 -2.85 -15.39
CA HIS A 82 7.09 -4.01 -14.85
C HIS A 82 6.37 -5.32 -15.22
N PRO A 83 6.99 -6.22 -15.99
CA PRO A 83 6.30 -7.38 -16.59
C PRO A 83 5.70 -8.35 -15.57
N ARG A 84 6.33 -8.49 -14.40
CA ARG A 84 5.88 -9.37 -13.31
C ARG A 84 4.84 -8.74 -12.39
N LYS A 85 4.44 -7.48 -12.62
CA LYS A 85 3.45 -6.75 -11.80
C LYS A 85 2.17 -6.43 -12.57
N VAL A 86 2.01 -6.96 -13.78
CA VAL A 86 0.77 -6.84 -14.55
C VAL A 86 -0.12 -8.03 -14.21
N TYR A 87 -1.28 -7.76 -13.63
CA TYR A 87 -2.26 -8.77 -13.25
C TYR A 87 -3.56 -8.55 -14.02
N LEU A 88 -3.97 -9.56 -14.78
CA LEU A 88 -5.29 -9.62 -15.40
C LEU A 88 -6.09 -10.73 -14.72
N GLN A 89 -7.22 -10.38 -14.11
CA GLN A 89 -8.05 -11.35 -13.41
C GLN A 89 -9.52 -10.95 -13.43
N HIS A 90 -10.40 -11.93 -13.22
CA HIS A 90 -11.82 -11.69 -13.09
C HIS A 90 -12.12 -10.89 -11.81
N TYR A 91 -13.05 -9.94 -11.87
CA TYR A 91 -13.40 -9.02 -10.78
C TYR A 91 -13.80 -9.72 -9.46
N SER A 92 -14.41 -10.92 -9.53
CA SER A 92 -14.79 -11.71 -8.35
C SER A 92 -13.61 -12.11 -7.46
N LYS A 93 -12.39 -12.19 -8.02
CA LYS A 93 -11.17 -12.44 -7.25
C LYS A 93 -10.75 -11.22 -6.42
N GLY A 94 -11.25 -10.05 -6.77
CA GLY A 94 -10.93 -8.77 -6.15
C GLY A 94 -9.61 -8.20 -6.64
N VAL A 95 -9.47 -6.89 -6.50
CA VAL A 95 -8.27 -6.14 -6.88
C VAL A 95 -7.49 -5.77 -5.63
N LYS A 96 -6.21 -6.14 -5.60
CA LYS A 96 -5.28 -5.66 -4.56
C LYS A 96 -4.80 -4.27 -4.95
N PHE A 97 -5.14 -3.28 -4.15
CA PHE A 97 -4.76 -1.90 -4.40
C PHE A 97 -4.52 -1.18 -3.07
N ILE A 98 -3.42 -0.48 -2.94
CA ILE A 98 -3.05 0.33 -1.75
C ILE A 98 -3.21 -0.44 -0.41
N GLY A 99 -2.72 -1.68 -0.34
CA GLY A 99 -2.77 -2.48 0.89
C GLY A 99 -4.12 -3.09 1.24
N ALA A 100 -5.14 -2.86 0.43
CA ALA A 100 -6.48 -3.43 0.54
C ALA A 100 -6.79 -4.39 -0.61
N VAL A 101 -7.92 -5.09 -0.48
CA VAL A 101 -8.53 -5.90 -1.54
C VAL A 101 -9.96 -5.43 -1.71
N ALA A 102 -10.27 -4.83 -2.86
CA ALA A 102 -11.61 -4.47 -3.26
C ALA A 102 -12.27 -5.64 -3.99
N LYS A 103 -13.46 -6.04 -3.56
CA LYS A 103 -14.36 -7.01 -4.22
C LYS A 103 -15.74 -6.39 -4.39
N PRO A 104 -16.57 -6.92 -5.28
CA PRO A 104 -17.96 -6.46 -5.37
C PRO A 104 -18.65 -6.47 -4.00
N GLY A 105 -19.19 -5.32 -3.60
CA GLY A 105 -19.93 -5.15 -2.36
C GLY A 105 -19.13 -5.25 -1.06
N ARG A 106 -17.79 -5.38 -1.10
CA ARG A 106 -16.98 -5.44 0.12
C ARG A 106 -15.52 -5.10 -0.11
N GLU A 107 -14.90 -4.49 0.90
CA GLU A 107 -13.49 -4.19 0.96
C GLU A 107 -12.88 -4.78 2.22
N TYR A 108 -11.62 -5.21 2.15
CA TYR A 108 -10.90 -5.72 3.31
C TYR A 108 -9.39 -5.53 3.19
N VAL A 109 -8.74 -5.47 4.33
CA VAL A 109 -7.28 -5.33 4.41
C VAL A 109 -6.60 -6.56 3.80
N ALA A 110 -5.59 -6.32 2.96
CA ALA A 110 -4.80 -7.39 2.36
C ALA A 110 -4.11 -8.24 3.44
N ASN A 111 -4.01 -9.55 3.19
CA ASN A 111 -3.36 -10.46 4.14
C ASN A 111 -1.92 -10.07 4.47
N ARG A 112 -1.19 -9.52 3.49
CA ARG A 112 0.17 -9.00 3.72
C ARG A 112 0.20 -7.87 4.75
N THR A 113 -0.74 -6.92 4.69
CA THR A 113 -0.81 -5.80 5.65
C THR A 113 -1.12 -6.31 7.06
N LYS A 114 -2.04 -7.29 7.17
CA LYS A 114 -2.33 -7.96 8.46
C LYS A 114 -1.11 -8.73 8.98
N GLY A 115 -0.42 -9.44 8.11
CA GLY A 115 0.80 -10.18 8.46
C GLY A 115 1.90 -9.25 8.95
N ASN A 116 2.18 -8.16 8.22
CA ASN A 116 3.18 -7.17 8.63
C ASN A 116 2.85 -6.55 10.00
N PHE A 117 1.56 -6.28 10.28
CA PHE A 117 1.15 -5.77 11.59
C PHE A 117 1.44 -6.81 12.69
N TYR A 118 1.05 -8.06 12.47
CA TYR A 118 1.30 -9.15 13.42
C TYR A 118 2.79 -9.38 13.67
N GLU A 119 3.59 -9.45 12.62
CA GLU A 119 5.06 -9.59 12.72
C GLU A 119 5.69 -8.43 13.49
N LYS A 120 5.25 -7.19 13.22
CA LYS A 120 5.72 -6.00 13.92
C LYS A 120 5.38 -6.06 15.41
N LEU A 121 4.15 -6.48 15.75
CA LEU A 121 3.69 -6.65 17.13
C LEU A 121 4.52 -7.72 17.85
N GLN A 122 4.74 -8.87 17.23
CA GLN A 122 5.55 -9.95 17.82
C GLN A 122 7.01 -9.52 18.02
N MET A 123 7.57 -8.73 17.09
CA MET A 123 8.91 -8.16 17.27
C MET A 123 8.98 -7.27 18.51
N PHE A 124 8.01 -6.37 18.71
CA PHE A 124 7.98 -5.53 19.90
C PHE A 124 7.81 -6.34 21.19
N ASN A 125 6.93 -7.35 21.18
CA ASN A 125 6.72 -8.22 22.32
C ASN A 125 8.01 -8.96 22.73
N LYS A 126 8.72 -9.52 21.75
CA LYS A 126 9.98 -10.21 21.99
C LYS A 126 11.03 -9.29 22.61
N LEU A 127 11.22 -8.11 22.03
CA LEU A 127 12.20 -7.14 22.53
C LEU A 127 11.87 -6.63 23.94
N ALA A 128 10.60 -6.47 24.28
CA ALA A 128 10.17 -6.10 25.62
C ALA A 128 10.42 -7.19 26.67
N GLN A 129 10.39 -8.46 26.28
CA GLN A 129 10.71 -9.59 27.15
C GLN A 129 12.22 -9.76 27.34
N GLU A 130 13.04 -9.44 26.34
CA GLU A 130 14.50 -9.57 26.37
C GLU A 130 15.16 -8.42 27.15
N ASP A 131 14.61 -7.20 27.09
CA ASP A 131 15.14 -6.01 27.77
C ASP A 131 14.05 -5.25 28.53
N LYS A 132 14.13 -5.23 29.86
CA LYS A 132 13.19 -4.51 30.73
C LYS A 132 13.14 -2.98 30.48
N ASN A 133 14.23 -2.38 29.99
CA ASN A 133 14.29 -0.97 29.69
C ASN A 133 13.77 -0.65 28.27
N TYR A 134 13.58 -1.67 27.43
CA TYR A 134 13.17 -1.48 26.04
C TYR A 134 11.81 -0.77 25.94
N VAL A 135 10.84 -1.14 26.77
CA VAL A 135 9.50 -0.52 26.79
C VAL A 135 9.59 0.97 27.09
N LYS A 136 10.36 1.36 28.13
CA LYS A 136 10.53 2.77 28.51
C LYS A 136 11.17 3.60 27.40
N ASN A 137 12.18 3.03 26.72
CA ASN A 137 12.95 3.76 25.71
C ASN A 137 12.25 3.80 24.34
N ASN A 138 11.28 2.91 24.09
CA ASN A 138 10.63 2.75 22.78
C ASN A 138 9.09 2.91 22.84
N ALA A 139 8.54 3.43 23.92
CA ALA A 139 7.08 3.61 24.10
C ALA A 139 6.44 4.41 22.94
N GLU A 140 7.01 5.57 22.61
CA GLU A 140 6.51 6.42 21.51
C GLU A 140 6.59 5.72 20.15
N HIS A 141 7.71 5.04 19.87
CA HIS A 141 7.87 4.30 18.62
C HIS A 141 6.89 3.13 18.51
N PHE A 142 6.63 2.42 19.61
CA PHE A 142 5.61 1.37 19.67
C PHE A 142 4.22 1.94 19.38
N VAL A 143 3.79 2.97 20.14
CA VAL A 143 2.46 3.60 19.99
C VAL A 143 2.29 4.15 18.56
N SER A 144 3.26 4.89 18.04
CA SER A 144 3.22 5.42 16.67
C SER A 144 3.08 4.30 15.62
N SER A 145 3.85 3.22 15.78
CA SER A 145 3.79 2.07 14.86
C SER A 145 2.42 1.39 14.90
N ILE A 146 1.90 1.10 16.09
CA ILE A 146 0.59 0.44 16.26
C ILE A 146 -0.52 1.35 15.73
N ASN A 147 -0.52 2.63 16.07
CA ASN A 147 -1.53 3.59 15.59
C ASN A 147 -1.54 3.73 14.07
N SER A 148 -0.38 3.65 13.41
CA SER A 148 -0.29 3.67 11.95
C SER A 148 -1.05 2.49 11.32
N TYR A 149 -0.89 1.28 11.86
CA TYR A 149 -1.64 0.12 11.38
C TYR A 149 -3.13 0.19 11.72
N LEU A 150 -3.47 0.60 12.94
CA LEU A 150 -4.86 0.74 13.38
C LEU A 150 -5.59 1.81 12.56
N GLY A 151 -4.97 2.96 12.33
CA GLY A 151 -5.50 4.04 11.50
C GLY A 151 -5.81 3.60 10.08
N PHE A 152 -4.95 2.75 9.49
CA PHE A 152 -5.25 2.13 8.20
C PHE A 152 -6.39 1.11 8.30
N MET A 153 -6.37 0.26 9.32
CA MET A 153 -7.31 -0.85 9.46
C MET A 153 -8.73 -0.42 9.83
N ILE A 154 -8.92 0.75 10.48
CA ILE A 154 -10.24 1.24 10.92
C ILE A 154 -11.20 1.51 9.76
N HIS A 155 -10.66 1.79 8.57
CA HIS A 155 -11.45 2.03 7.36
C HIS A 155 -12.04 0.74 6.76
N TYR A 156 -11.75 -0.43 7.35
CA TYR A 156 -12.19 -1.73 6.87
C TYR A 156 -12.87 -2.53 7.98
N SER A 157 -13.62 -3.57 7.63
CA SER A 157 -14.28 -4.48 8.59
C SER A 157 -13.25 -5.36 9.35
N THR A 158 -12.41 -4.74 10.18
CA THR A 158 -11.29 -5.39 10.89
C THR A 158 -11.44 -5.40 12.42
N TYR A 159 -12.59 -5.01 12.94
CA TYR A 159 -12.82 -4.90 14.40
C TYR A 159 -12.35 -6.16 15.19
N LYS A 160 -12.79 -7.35 14.78
CA LYS A 160 -12.40 -8.59 15.46
C LYS A 160 -10.89 -8.83 15.47
N ILE A 161 -10.21 -8.51 14.35
CA ILE A 161 -8.75 -8.69 14.22
C ILE A 161 -8.02 -7.67 15.08
N ARG A 162 -8.42 -6.40 15.02
CA ARG A 162 -7.82 -5.33 15.83
C ARG A 162 -7.98 -5.62 17.32
N ARG A 163 -9.19 -5.98 17.75
CA ARG A 163 -9.49 -6.35 19.14
C ARG A 163 -8.63 -7.52 19.62
N LYS A 164 -8.55 -8.61 18.82
CA LYS A 164 -7.69 -9.75 19.15
C LYS A 164 -6.23 -9.32 19.33
N MET A 165 -5.68 -8.58 18.38
CA MET A 165 -4.29 -8.14 18.44
C MET A 165 -4.01 -7.24 19.64
N LEU A 166 -4.90 -6.31 19.96
CA LEU A 166 -4.73 -5.37 21.07
C LEU A 166 -4.95 -5.99 22.45
N LEU A 167 -5.90 -6.88 22.59
CA LEU A 167 -6.25 -7.44 23.90
C LEU A 167 -5.50 -8.73 24.24
N ASN A 168 -5.28 -9.59 23.23
CA ASN A 168 -4.74 -10.93 23.45
C ASN A 168 -3.28 -11.08 23.03
N ASP A 169 -2.87 -10.40 21.92
CA ASP A 169 -1.57 -10.65 21.30
C ASP A 169 -0.50 -9.63 21.76
N ILE A 170 -0.88 -8.58 22.50
CA ILE A 170 0.06 -7.61 23.10
C ILE A 170 0.61 -8.18 24.41
N ALA A 171 1.94 -8.15 24.55
CA ALA A 171 2.58 -8.55 25.79
C ALA A 171 2.23 -7.63 26.98
N PRO A 172 2.15 -8.19 28.22
CA PRO A 172 1.75 -7.43 29.40
C PRO A 172 2.57 -6.17 29.64
N GLU A 173 3.85 -6.15 29.26
CA GLU A 173 4.78 -5.05 29.39
C GLU A 173 4.31 -3.79 28.66
N TRP A 174 3.59 -3.95 27.53
CA TRP A 174 3.09 -2.85 26.74
C TRP A 174 1.70 -2.34 27.16
N LYS A 175 0.98 -3.08 28.00
CA LYS A 175 -0.42 -2.71 28.38
C LYS A 175 -0.51 -1.37 29.10
N ASN A 176 0.49 -1.00 29.86
CA ASN A 176 0.53 0.29 30.56
C ASN A 176 0.87 1.50 29.64
N VAL A 177 1.34 1.22 28.42
CA VAL A 177 1.71 2.25 27.44
C VAL A 177 0.53 2.58 26.52
N ILE A 178 -0.43 1.64 26.37
CA ILE A 178 -1.58 1.81 25.49
C ILE A 178 -2.77 2.25 26.31
N MET A 179 -3.21 3.50 26.13
CA MET A 179 -4.56 3.92 26.49
C MET A 179 -5.49 3.44 25.38
N LEU A 180 -6.26 2.38 25.64
CA LEU A 180 -7.33 1.95 24.75
C LEU A 180 -8.51 2.90 24.94
N ASP A 181 -8.75 3.77 23.98
CA ASP A 181 -9.99 4.53 23.88
C ASP A 181 -11.14 3.54 23.61
N ASP A 182 -12.29 3.68 24.29
CA ASP A 182 -13.47 2.80 24.15
C ASP A 182 -14.00 2.69 22.71
N LYS A 183 -13.63 3.62 21.85
CA LYS A 183 -13.91 3.58 20.41
C LYS A 183 -13.00 2.63 19.63
N MET A 184 -11.93 2.13 20.22
CA MET A 184 -11.01 1.16 19.61
C MET A 184 -11.23 -0.28 20.12
N ALA A 185 -12.02 -0.45 21.16
CA ALA A 185 -12.38 -1.73 21.73
C ALA A 185 -13.55 -2.41 20.96
#